data_159036bb5d19e91394e436af3b73fdbe
#
_entry.id   159036bb5d19e91394e436af3b73fdbe
#
_cell.length_a   1.000
_cell.length_b   1.000
_cell.length_c   1.000
_cell.angle_alpha   90.00
_cell.angle_beta   90.00
_cell.angle_gamma   90.00
#
_symmetry.space_group_name_H-M   'P 1'
#
loop_
_entity.id
_entity.type
_entity.pdbx_description
1 polymer ?
#
loop_
_entity_poly.entity_id
_entity_poly.type
_entity_poly.pdbx_seq_one_letter_code
_entity_poly.pdbx_strand_id
1 'polypeptide(L)'
;YTTGYFTYKAPTESYAVFDEATNTLTFKHDANKPDGAFALNEGDNAPGWYKSNDDGSNANIIKKVVFDASFANARPTNCHLWFYGCKNLTTIEGIEYLNTENVTSMSLMFSGCSALTTLNLSNFDTQSVTNMTGMFSDCRALTTLDVSNFNTQNVTDMSGMFSDCSALTTLDVSNLNTQNVTDMSYMFFYCSAITTLDIANFDTKNVTDMSYMFYNCSALKTLDVSNFDTQNVTDMSWIC
;
A
#
# COMPACT_ATOMS: atom_id res chain seq x y z
N TYR A 1 19.68 -49.38 25.73
CA TYR A 1 18.62 -48.40 25.62
C TYR A 1 19.25 -47.05 25.23
N THR A 2 19.11 -46.64 23.99
CA THR A 2 19.45 -45.29 23.53
C THR A 2 18.28 -44.39 23.86
N THR A 3 18.42 -43.53 24.86
CA THR A 3 17.46 -42.45 25.14
C THR A 3 17.58 -41.41 24.06
N GLY A 4 16.68 -41.48 23.07
CA GLY A 4 16.51 -40.41 22.07
C GLY A 4 15.85 -39.21 22.76
N TYR A 5 16.55 -38.10 22.84
CA TYR A 5 15.97 -36.84 23.28
C TYR A 5 15.21 -36.22 22.09
N PHE A 6 13.90 -36.07 22.23
CA PHE A 6 13.13 -35.22 21.32
C PHE A 6 13.39 -33.76 21.73
N THR A 7 14.12 -33.04 20.89
CA THR A 7 14.22 -31.59 21.06
C THR A 7 12.96 -30.97 20.46
N TYR A 8 12.15 -30.34 21.31
CA TYR A 8 11.04 -29.51 20.83
C TYR A 8 11.64 -28.34 20.05
N LYS A 9 11.33 -28.24 18.74
CA LYS A 9 11.64 -27.07 17.94
C LYS A 9 10.39 -26.20 17.93
N ALA A 10 10.48 -24.99 18.45
CA ALA A 10 9.39 -24.02 18.39
C ALA A 10 8.97 -23.81 16.92
N PRO A 11 7.68 -23.68 16.63
CA PRO A 11 7.22 -23.36 15.28
C PRO A 11 7.77 -22.00 14.87
N THR A 12 8.01 -21.84 13.56
CA THR A 12 8.31 -20.53 13.00
C THR A 12 7.02 -19.72 12.87
N GLU A 13 7.07 -18.45 13.24
CA GLU A 13 5.94 -17.52 13.15
C GLU A 13 6.38 -16.22 12.46
N SER A 14 5.42 -15.57 11.79
CA SER A 14 5.62 -14.20 11.27
C SER A 14 5.17 -13.19 12.33
N TYR A 15 6.00 -12.20 12.59
CA TYR A 15 5.74 -11.19 13.61
C TYR A 15 6.49 -9.89 13.32
N ALA A 16 6.10 -8.83 14.01
CA ALA A 16 6.81 -7.56 13.99
C ALA A 16 7.23 -7.16 15.41
N VAL A 17 8.39 -6.53 15.54
CA VAL A 17 8.91 -5.97 16.79
C VAL A 17 9.16 -4.48 16.61
N PHE A 18 8.68 -3.67 17.52
CA PHE A 18 8.95 -2.24 17.55
C PHE A 18 9.99 -1.92 18.63
N ASP A 19 11.08 -1.31 18.21
CA ASP A 19 12.13 -0.77 19.08
C ASP A 19 11.92 0.73 19.26
N GLU A 20 11.45 1.13 20.43
CA GLU A 20 11.20 2.53 20.80
C GLU A 20 12.48 3.37 20.87
N ALA A 21 13.64 2.77 21.18
CA ALA A 21 14.90 3.51 21.28
C ALA A 21 15.37 4.00 19.90
N THR A 22 15.11 3.24 18.86
CA THR A 22 15.49 3.55 17.46
C THR A 22 14.32 3.97 16.59
N ASN A 23 13.08 3.87 17.08
CA ASN A 23 11.85 4.05 16.33
C ASN A 23 11.78 3.13 15.08
N THR A 24 12.26 1.90 15.24
CA THR A 24 12.36 0.91 14.15
C THR A 24 11.34 -0.21 14.33
N LEU A 25 10.54 -0.47 13.30
CA LEU A 25 9.66 -1.62 13.21
C LEU A 25 10.35 -2.71 12.37
N THR A 26 10.60 -3.88 12.97
CA THR A 26 11.29 -5.00 12.31
C THR A 26 10.36 -6.19 12.13
N PHE A 27 10.24 -6.67 10.89
CA PHE A 27 9.47 -7.86 10.52
C PHE A 27 10.37 -9.09 10.46
N LYS A 28 9.94 -10.20 11.05
CA LYS A 28 10.66 -11.47 11.12
C LYS A 28 9.74 -12.67 10.92
N HIS A 29 10.35 -13.79 10.49
CA HIS A 29 9.70 -15.09 10.40
C HIS A 29 10.65 -16.16 10.90
N ASP A 30 10.64 -16.46 12.21
CA ASP A 30 11.50 -17.44 12.85
C ASP A 30 10.85 -18.05 14.09
N ALA A 31 11.60 -18.91 14.79
CA ALA A 31 11.15 -19.58 16.02
C ALA A 31 11.48 -18.78 17.30
N ASN A 32 11.93 -17.52 17.19
CA ASN A 32 12.45 -16.73 18.31
C ASN A 32 11.56 -15.51 18.60
N LYS A 33 10.24 -15.63 18.38
CA LYS A 33 9.30 -14.53 18.65
C LYS A 33 9.39 -14.10 20.12
N PRO A 34 9.79 -12.85 20.41
CA PRO A 34 9.90 -12.37 21.77
C PRO A 34 8.52 -12.03 22.36
N ASP A 35 8.46 -11.98 23.69
CA ASP A 35 7.28 -11.47 24.38
C ASP A 35 7.00 -10.02 23.93
N GLY A 36 5.73 -9.71 23.71
CA GLY A 36 5.31 -8.38 23.25
C GLY A 36 5.46 -8.11 21.74
N ALA A 37 5.99 -9.07 20.96
CA ALA A 37 5.97 -8.96 19.50
C ALA A 37 4.54 -9.02 18.96
N PHE A 38 4.29 -8.25 17.91
CA PHE A 38 2.99 -8.17 17.26
C PHE A 38 2.83 -9.29 16.24
N ALA A 39 1.67 -9.96 16.25
CA ALA A 39 1.28 -10.83 15.15
C ALA A 39 0.94 -9.99 13.91
N LEU A 40 1.07 -10.57 12.71
CA LEU A 40 0.55 -9.93 11.50
C LEU A 40 -0.99 -9.87 11.58
N ASN A 41 -1.57 -8.84 10.98
CA ASN A 41 -3.02 -8.70 10.94
C ASN A 41 -3.66 -9.71 9.98
N GLU A 42 -4.90 -10.07 10.29
CA GLU A 42 -5.77 -10.91 9.48
C GLU A 42 -7.06 -10.14 9.15
N GLY A 43 -7.53 -10.30 7.93
CA GLY A 43 -8.73 -9.58 7.46
C GLY A 43 -8.56 -8.06 7.53
N ASP A 44 -9.63 -7.35 7.80
CA ASP A 44 -9.69 -5.87 7.83
C ASP A 44 -9.25 -5.26 9.17
N ASN A 45 -8.65 -6.06 10.06
CA ASN A 45 -8.16 -5.55 11.33
C ASN A 45 -6.88 -4.74 11.12
N ALA A 46 -6.73 -3.65 11.86
CA ALA A 46 -5.47 -2.93 11.92
C ALA A 46 -4.39 -3.80 12.58
N PRO A 47 -3.14 -3.73 12.10
CA PRO A 47 -2.04 -4.48 12.70
C PRO A 47 -1.78 -4.05 14.15
N GLY A 48 -1.29 -4.98 14.98
CA GLY A 48 -1.09 -4.73 16.40
C GLY A 48 -0.10 -3.62 16.74
N TRP A 49 0.83 -3.29 15.84
CA TRP A 49 1.75 -2.15 15.99
C TRP A 49 1.08 -0.79 15.69
N TYR A 50 -0.09 -0.82 15.05
CA TYR A 50 -0.95 0.34 14.91
C TYR A 50 -1.86 0.45 16.14
N LYS A 51 -1.30 0.69 17.31
CA LYS A 51 -2.13 1.00 18.48
C LYS A 51 -2.54 2.46 18.42
N SER A 52 -3.83 2.70 18.32
CA SER A 52 -4.42 3.99 18.66
C SER A 52 -4.37 4.13 20.20
N ASN A 53 -3.34 4.73 20.73
CA ASN A 53 -3.51 5.46 21.97
C ASN A 53 -4.30 6.72 21.62
N ASP A 54 -5.07 7.29 22.54
CA ASP A 54 -5.95 8.47 22.33
C ASP A 54 -5.23 9.70 21.71
N ASP A 55 -3.93 9.63 21.50
CA ASP A 55 -3.04 10.67 20.94
C ASP A 55 -2.30 10.25 19.67
N GLY A 56 -2.63 9.09 19.08
CA GLY A 56 -2.07 8.64 17.79
C GLY A 56 -0.85 7.74 17.94
N SER A 57 -1.10 6.50 17.93
CA SER A 57 -0.36 5.34 17.38
C SER A 57 1.18 5.42 17.35
N ASN A 58 1.81 4.28 17.55
CA ASN A 58 3.21 4.02 17.19
C ASN A 58 3.53 4.41 15.74
N ALA A 59 2.55 4.44 14.85
CA ALA A 59 2.68 4.93 13.48
C ALA A 59 3.36 6.31 13.41
N ASN A 60 2.99 7.25 14.29
CA ASN A 60 3.58 8.60 14.31
C ASN A 60 5.05 8.64 14.72
N ILE A 61 5.58 7.61 15.36
CA ILE A 61 6.97 7.58 15.85
C ILE A 61 7.86 6.65 15.02
N ILE A 62 7.29 5.74 14.22
CA ILE A 62 8.06 4.87 13.31
C ILE A 62 8.81 5.73 12.30
N LYS A 63 10.14 5.61 12.28
CA LYS A 63 11.04 6.29 11.34
C LYS A 63 11.66 5.34 10.33
N LYS A 64 11.79 4.08 10.72
CA LYS A 64 12.43 3.03 9.93
C LYS A 64 11.62 1.74 10.01
N VAL A 65 11.53 1.07 8.87
CA VAL A 65 11.03 -0.31 8.76
C VAL A 65 12.14 -1.21 8.25
N VAL A 66 12.26 -2.40 8.82
CA VAL A 66 13.22 -3.43 8.38
C VAL A 66 12.47 -4.74 8.18
N PHE A 67 12.56 -5.30 6.99
CA PHE A 67 12.23 -6.69 6.74
C PHE A 67 13.51 -7.51 6.90
N ASP A 68 13.61 -8.30 7.98
CA ASP A 68 14.74 -9.22 8.17
C ASP A 68 14.73 -10.30 7.08
N ALA A 69 15.91 -10.81 6.70
CA ALA A 69 16.02 -11.82 5.66
C ALA A 69 15.19 -13.10 5.95
N SER A 70 14.91 -13.41 7.22
CA SER A 70 14.02 -14.51 7.60
C SER A 70 12.59 -14.32 7.09
N PHE A 71 12.15 -13.05 6.91
CA PHE A 71 10.81 -12.73 6.45
C PHE A 71 10.53 -13.17 4.99
N ALA A 72 11.56 -13.49 4.22
CA ALA A 72 11.41 -14.08 2.88
C ALA A 72 10.60 -15.39 2.88
N ASN A 73 10.50 -16.07 4.02
CA ASN A 73 9.69 -17.28 4.19
C ASN A 73 8.26 -17.00 4.71
N ALA A 74 7.96 -15.76 5.10
CA ALA A 74 6.62 -15.36 5.47
C ALA A 74 5.69 -15.34 4.25
N ARG A 75 4.41 -15.63 4.49
CA ARG A 75 3.37 -15.60 3.45
C ARG A 75 2.17 -14.83 4.00
N PRO A 76 2.29 -13.50 4.16
CA PRO A 76 1.16 -12.69 4.59
C PRO A 76 0.03 -12.77 3.58
N THR A 77 -1.19 -12.76 4.07
CA THR A 77 -2.41 -12.74 3.24
C THR A 77 -3.03 -11.36 3.17
N ASN A 78 -2.55 -10.43 4.00
CA ASN A 78 -3.07 -9.07 4.11
C ASN A 78 -1.97 -8.09 4.50
N CYS A 79 -1.92 -6.94 3.82
CA CYS A 79 -1.04 -5.81 4.15
C CYS A 79 -1.83 -4.53 4.46
N HIS A 80 -3.15 -4.64 4.73
CA HIS A 80 -4.01 -3.53 5.08
C HIS A 80 -3.45 -2.73 6.27
N LEU A 81 -3.33 -1.41 6.12
CA LEU A 81 -2.87 -0.47 7.15
C LEU A 81 -1.44 -0.70 7.68
N TRP A 82 -0.60 -1.50 7.05
CA TRP A 82 0.70 -1.86 7.64
C TRP A 82 1.55 -0.65 8.04
N PHE A 83 1.57 0.41 7.24
CA PHE A 83 2.31 1.64 7.51
C PHE A 83 1.41 2.89 7.50
N TYR A 84 0.09 2.67 7.70
CA TYR A 84 -0.86 3.77 7.73
C TYR A 84 -0.49 4.83 8.76
N GLY A 85 -0.42 6.09 8.32
CA GLY A 85 -0.10 7.23 9.19
C GLY A 85 1.35 7.28 9.69
N CYS A 86 2.26 6.47 9.13
CA CYS A 86 3.68 6.53 9.47
C CYS A 86 4.33 7.80 8.87
N LYS A 87 3.86 8.98 9.31
CA LYS A 87 4.25 10.27 8.75
C LYS A 87 5.74 10.61 8.89
N ASN A 88 6.46 9.95 9.80
CA ASN A 88 7.89 10.12 10.02
C ASN A 88 8.73 9.00 9.40
N LEU A 89 8.10 8.04 8.71
CA LEU A 89 8.80 6.94 8.03
C LEU A 89 9.59 7.49 6.84
N THR A 90 10.92 7.34 6.90
CA THR A 90 11.83 7.78 5.84
C THR A 90 12.56 6.64 5.15
N THR A 91 12.62 5.46 5.79
CA THR A 91 13.47 4.36 5.31
C THR A 91 12.75 3.03 5.48
N ILE A 92 12.71 2.24 4.40
CA ILE A 92 12.30 0.83 4.42
C ILE A 92 13.46 0.01 3.87
N GLU A 93 14.01 -0.88 4.69
CA GLU A 93 15.09 -1.80 4.31
C GLU A 93 14.57 -3.23 4.19
N GLY A 94 15.13 -3.99 3.26
CA GLY A 94 14.80 -5.40 3.07
C GLY A 94 13.39 -5.63 2.53
N ILE A 95 12.75 -4.65 1.91
CA ILE A 95 11.38 -4.81 1.37
C ILE A 95 11.30 -5.94 0.34
N GLU A 96 12.41 -6.29 -0.29
CA GLU A 96 12.53 -7.44 -1.19
C GLU A 96 12.27 -8.79 -0.51
N TYR A 97 12.31 -8.85 0.83
CA TYR A 97 11.94 -10.03 1.61
C TYR A 97 10.44 -10.13 1.92
N LEU A 98 9.66 -9.09 1.59
CA LEU A 98 8.20 -9.15 1.68
C LEU A 98 7.62 -9.89 0.46
N ASN A 99 7.20 -11.13 0.65
CA ASN A 99 6.50 -11.88 -0.38
C ASN A 99 5.00 -11.58 -0.34
N THR A 100 4.47 -11.02 -1.41
CA THR A 100 3.07 -10.59 -1.50
C THR A 100 2.18 -11.51 -2.32
N GLU A 101 2.66 -12.69 -2.74
CA GLU A 101 1.93 -13.61 -3.65
C GLU A 101 0.53 -14.01 -3.16
N ASN A 102 0.32 -14.06 -1.84
CA ASN A 102 -0.95 -14.43 -1.21
C ASN A 102 -1.75 -13.23 -0.67
N VAL A 103 -1.25 -12.01 -0.87
CA VAL A 103 -1.89 -10.81 -0.35
C VAL A 103 -3.13 -10.47 -1.18
N THR A 104 -4.27 -10.35 -0.50
CA THR A 104 -5.55 -10.00 -1.11
C THR A 104 -5.95 -8.54 -0.92
N SER A 105 -5.40 -7.86 0.09
CA SER A 105 -5.63 -6.43 0.32
C SER A 105 -4.33 -5.70 0.63
N MET A 106 -4.13 -4.58 -0.07
CA MET A 106 -3.07 -3.60 0.17
C MET A 106 -3.66 -2.23 0.50
N SER A 107 -4.96 -2.20 0.90
CA SER A 107 -5.63 -0.93 1.15
C SER A 107 -4.93 -0.16 2.27
N LEU A 108 -4.70 1.14 2.04
CA LEU A 108 -4.06 2.07 2.97
C LEU A 108 -2.65 1.65 3.44
N MET A 109 -1.98 0.71 2.73
CA MET A 109 -0.71 0.14 3.19
C MET A 109 0.35 1.20 3.49
N PHE A 110 0.50 2.21 2.63
CA PHE A 110 1.46 3.32 2.80
C PHE A 110 0.76 4.68 2.99
N SER A 111 -0.57 4.69 3.18
CA SER A 111 -1.31 5.93 3.31
C SER A 111 -0.78 6.77 4.49
N GLY A 112 -0.52 8.05 4.24
CA GLY A 112 0.04 8.97 5.25
C GLY A 112 1.54 8.81 5.50
N CYS A 113 2.28 8.04 4.69
CA CYS A 113 3.75 8.00 4.76
C CYS A 113 4.37 9.27 4.16
N SER A 114 4.03 10.43 4.72
CA SER A 114 4.27 11.74 4.11
C SER A 114 5.74 12.18 4.07
N ALA A 115 6.64 11.50 4.80
CA ALA A 115 8.09 11.74 4.75
C ALA A 115 8.84 10.76 3.83
N LEU A 116 8.17 9.74 3.28
CA LEU A 116 8.80 8.72 2.43
C LEU A 116 9.06 9.32 1.04
N THR A 117 10.34 9.41 0.65
CA THR A 117 10.74 10.03 -0.62
C THR A 117 10.91 9.03 -1.76
N THR A 118 11.19 7.78 -1.44
CA THR A 118 11.41 6.69 -2.39
C THR A 118 10.81 5.40 -1.87
N LEU A 119 10.28 4.57 -2.77
CA LEU A 119 9.71 3.27 -2.44
C LEU A 119 9.99 2.29 -3.57
N ASN A 120 10.65 1.18 -3.26
CA ASN A 120 10.92 0.12 -4.23
C ASN A 120 9.86 -0.99 -4.07
N LEU A 121 9.07 -1.22 -5.12
CA LEU A 121 7.99 -2.21 -5.15
C LEU A 121 8.25 -3.30 -6.20
N SER A 122 9.46 -3.41 -6.73
CA SER A 122 9.78 -4.29 -7.86
C SER A 122 9.56 -5.78 -7.58
N ASN A 123 9.50 -6.18 -6.31
CA ASN A 123 9.23 -7.56 -5.89
C ASN A 123 7.74 -7.82 -5.55
N PHE A 124 6.88 -6.80 -5.64
CA PHE A 124 5.47 -6.98 -5.29
C PHE A 124 4.74 -7.80 -6.36
N ASP A 125 4.18 -8.93 -5.96
CA ASP A 125 3.18 -9.67 -6.75
C ASP A 125 1.80 -9.21 -6.27
N THR A 126 1.02 -8.65 -7.18
CA THR A 126 -0.31 -8.11 -6.89
C THR A 126 -1.42 -8.92 -7.56
N GLN A 127 -1.10 -10.09 -8.12
CA GLN A 127 -2.07 -10.91 -8.86
C GLN A 127 -3.29 -11.31 -8.02
N SER A 128 -3.11 -11.52 -6.71
CA SER A 128 -4.19 -11.92 -5.79
C SER A 128 -4.92 -10.72 -5.16
N VAL A 129 -4.44 -9.49 -5.39
CA VAL A 129 -4.98 -8.28 -4.75
C VAL A 129 -6.31 -7.87 -5.37
N THR A 130 -7.31 -7.66 -4.52
CA THR A 130 -8.65 -7.19 -4.90
C THR A 130 -8.94 -5.77 -4.44
N ASN A 131 -8.21 -5.25 -3.45
CA ASN A 131 -8.42 -3.92 -2.87
C ASN A 131 -7.10 -3.16 -2.75
N MET A 132 -7.02 -2.00 -3.43
CA MET A 132 -5.88 -1.06 -3.40
C MET A 132 -6.31 0.35 -2.95
N THR A 133 -7.48 0.46 -2.26
CA THR A 133 -7.99 1.74 -1.76
C THR A 133 -6.91 2.50 -1.01
N GLY A 134 -6.63 3.74 -1.42
CA GLY A 134 -5.72 4.65 -0.74
C GLY A 134 -4.31 4.13 -0.51
N MET A 135 -3.83 3.12 -1.28
CA MET A 135 -2.55 2.45 -1.00
C MET A 135 -1.38 3.42 -0.79
N PHE A 136 -1.34 4.51 -1.56
CA PHE A 136 -0.29 5.55 -1.48
C PHE A 136 -0.86 6.93 -1.13
N SER A 137 -2.11 7.00 -0.64
CA SER A 137 -2.71 8.27 -0.28
C SER A 137 -1.83 9.04 0.72
N ASP A 138 -1.74 10.38 0.57
CA ASP A 138 -0.92 11.24 1.43
C ASP A 138 0.59 10.92 1.44
N CYS A 139 1.12 10.24 0.43
CA CYS A 139 2.57 10.08 0.25
C CYS A 139 3.19 11.34 -0.36
N ARG A 140 3.09 12.46 0.37
CA ARG A 140 3.35 13.83 -0.15
C ARG A 140 4.80 14.09 -0.55
N ALA A 141 5.76 13.29 -0.08
CA ALA A 141 7.18 13.45 -0.40
C ALA A 141 7.66 12.51 -1.52
N LEU A 142 6.85 11.55 -1.97
CA LEU A 142 7.21 10.67 -3.08
C LEU A 142 7.31 11.49 -4.37
N THR A 143 8.51 11.51 -4.97
CA THR A 143 8.75 12.21 -6.24
C THR A 143 8.64 11.31 -7.45
N THR A 144 8.83 10.02 -7.26
CA THR A 144 8.69 8.95 -8.27
C THR A 144 8.07 7.71 -7.64
N LEU A 145 7.27 6.98 -8.40
CA LEU A 145 6.67 5.71 -7.98
C LEU A 145 6.58 4.81 -9.21
N ASP A 146 7.18 3.62 -9.13
CA ASP A 146 7.10 2.61 -10.18
C ASP A 146 6.10 1.54 -9.79
N VAL A 147 5.03 1.42 -10.57
CA VAL A 147 3.97 0.42 -10.44
C VAL A 147 3.87 -0.46 -11.69
N SER A 148 4.92 -0.48 -12.52
CA SER A 148 4.93 -1.19 -13.81
C SER A 148 4.76 -2.71 -13.69
N ASN A 149 5.11 -3.27 -12.53
CA ASN A 149 4.94 -4.70 -12.23
C ASN A 149 3.55 -5.05 -11.63
N PHE A 150 2.68 -4.06 -11.38
CA PHE A 150 1.38 -4.34 -10.77
C PHE A 150 0.45 -5.06 -11.75
N ASN A 151 -0.06 -6.20 -11.35
CA ASN A 151 -1.17 -6.89 -12.01
C ASN A 151 -2.46 -6.56 -11.26
N THR A 152 -3.31 -5.74 -11.86
CA THR A 152 -4.53 -5.23 -11.23
C THR A 152 -5.81 -5.86 -11.77
N GLN A 153 -5.69 -6.99 -12.51
CA GLN A 153 -6.84 -7.63 -13.15
C GLN A 153 -7.96 -8.05 -12.18
N ASN A 154 -7.63 -8.29 -10.91
CA ASN A 154 -8.59 -8.70 -9.87
C ASN A 154 -9.01 -7.55 -8.94
N VAL A 155 -8.45 -6.35 -9.14
CA VAL A 155 -8.75 -5.19 -8.30
C VAL A 155 -10.13 -4.63 -8.63
N THR A 156 -10.94 -4.44 -7.59
CA THR A 156 -12.29 -3.87 -7.70
C THR A 156 -12.41 -2.47 -7.15
N ASP A 157 -11.47 -2.05 -6.30
CA ASP A 157 -11.47 -0.73 -5.66
C ASP A 157 -10.07 -0.11 -5.72
N MET A 158 -9.97 1.03 -6.42
CA MET A 158 -8.77 1.87 -6.55
C MET A 158 -9.02 3.29 -6.01
N SER A 159 -10.08 3.48 -5.21
CA SER A 159 -10.41 4.80 -4.68
C SER A 159 -9.25 5.40 -3.89
N GLY A 160 -8.91 6.64 -4.18
CA GLY A 160 -7.84 7.39 -3.54
C GLY A 160 -6.43 6.80 -3.65
N MET A 161 -6.18 5.82 -4.56
CA MET A 161 -4.91 5.07 -4.59
C MET A 161 -3.67 5.96 -4.59
N PHE A 162 -3.72 7.10 -5.29
CA PHE A 162 -2.62 8.08 -5.37
C PHE A 162 -3.01 9.46 -4.84
N SER A 163 -4.11 9.55 -4.08
CA SER A 163 -4.59 10.81 -3.52
C SER A 163 -3.50 11.53 -2.73
N ASP A 164 -3.40 12.88 -2.88
CA ASP A 164 -2.41 13.70 -2.18
C ASP A 164 -0.92 13.30 -2.40
N CYS A 165 -0.59 12.58 -3.48
CA CYS A 165 0.80 12.39 -3.91
C CYS A 165 1.34 13.69 -4.56
N SER A 166 1.36 14.77 -3.79
CA SER A 166 1.54 16.15 -4.30
C SER A 166 2.94 16.48 -4.84
N ALA A 167 3.96 15.68 -4.52
CA ALA A 167 5.30 15.84 -5.09
C ALA A 167 5.56 14.94 -6.32
N LEU A 168 4.63 14.05 -6.67
CA LEU A 168 4.79 13.11 -7.77
C LEU A 168 4.64 13.84 -9.10
N THR A 169 5.73 13.93 -9.88
CA THR A 169 5.76 14.70 -11.14
C THR A 169 5.38 13.88 -12.36
N THR A 170 5.63 12.59 -12.29
CA THR A 170 5.31 11.60 -13.33
C THR A 170 4.81 10.32 -12.69
N LEU A 171 3.83 9.68 -13.31
CA LEU A 171 3.31 8.38 -12.92
C LEU A 171 2.87 7.62 -14.17
N ASP A 172 3.47 6.48 -14.42
CA ASP A 172 3.04 5.58 -15.49
C ASP A 172 2.01 4.59 -14.93
N VAL A 173 0.79 4.69 -15.45
CA VAL A 173 -0.35 3.83 -15.09
C VAL A 173 -0.82 3.01 -16.29
N SER A 174 -0.04 2.96 -17.37
CA SER A 174 -0.40 2.30 -18.63
C SER A 174 -0.56 0.77 -18.50
N ASN A 175 0.01 0.17 -17.45
CA ASN A 175 -0.13 -1.26 -17.15
C ASN A 175 -1.35 -1.59 -16.27
N LEU A 176 -2.01 -0.61 -15.66
CA LEU A 176 -3.12 -0.88 -14.75
C LEU A 176 -4.35 -1.36 -15.52
N ASN A 177 -4.79 -2.58 -15.24
CA ASN A 177 -6.04 -3.13 -15.77
C ASN A 177 -7.20 -2.70 -14.86
N THR A 178 -8.13 -1.92 -15.38
CA THR A 178 -9.25 -1.35 -14.62
C THR A 178 -10.60 -1.99 -14.94
N GLN A 179 -10.61 -3.07 -15.75
CA GLN A 179 -11.86 -3.67 -16.24
C GLN A 179 -12.83 -4.14 -15.14
N ASN A 180 -12.32 -4.48 -13.94
CA ASN A 180 -13.14 -4.93 -12.81
C ASN A 180 -13.32 -3.85 -11.73
N VAL A 181 -12.75 -2.66 -11.93
CA VAL A 181 -12.82 -1.57 -10.95
C VAL A 181 -14.22 -0.95 -10.97
N THR A 182 -14.78 -0.78 -9.78
CA THR A 182 -16.10 -0.16 -9.57
C THR A 182 -16.01 1.21 -8.93
N ASP A 183 -14.91 1.52 -8.23
CA ASP A 183 -14.68 2.79 -7.56
C ASP A 183 -13.29 3.34 -7.92
N MET A 184 -13.28 4.53 -8.53
CA MET A 184 -12.10 5.31 -8.87
C MET A 184 -12.14 6.71 -8.23
N SER A 185 -13.05 6.91 -7.26
CA SER A 185 -13.17 8.20 -6.58
C SER A 185 -11.84 8.61 -5.95
N TYR A 186 -11.50 9.90 -6.01
CA TYR A 186 -10.26 10.46 -5.44
C TYR A 186 -8.95 9.86 -5.96
N MET A 187 -8.94 9.02 -7.01
CA MET A 187 -7.75 8.23 -7.38
C MET A 187 -6.48 9.08 -7.57
N PHE A 188 -6.60 10.28 -8.15
CA PHE A 188 -5.51 11.25 -8.35
C PHE A 188 -5.79 12.61 -7.68
N PHE A 189 -6.68 12.63 -6.68
CA PHE A 189 -7.04 13.84 -5.95
C PHE A 189 -5.79 14.55 -5.40
N TYR A 190 -5.66 15.87 -5.63
CA TYR A 190 -4.51 16.69 -5.23
C TYR A 190 -3.13 16.17 -5.70
N CYS A 191 -3.04 15.44 -6.81
CA CYS A 191 -1.78 15.14 -7.48
C CYS A 191 -1.26 16.41 -8.20
N SER A 192 -0.96 17.45 -7.42
CA SER A 192 -0.76 18.81 -7.93
C SER A 192 0.50 19.01 -8.77
N ALA A 193 1.49 18.09 -8.72
CA ALA A 193 2.73 18.19 -9.49
C ALA A 193 2.72 17.34 -10.78
N ILE A 194 1.77 16.43 -10.99
CA ILE A 194 1.68 15.62 -12.19
C ILE A 194 1.42 16.51 -13.40
N THR A 195 2.30 16.44 -14.39
CA THR A 195 2.20 17.27 -15.60
C THR A 195 1.55 16.56 -16.78
N THR A 196 1.61 15.25 -16.81
CA THR A 196 1.02 14.37 -17.82
C THR A 196 0.52 13.09 -17.17
N LEU A 197 -0.61 12.57 -17.63
CA LEU A 197 -1.19 11.33 -17.16
C LEU A 197 -1.80 10.60 -18.36
N ASP A 198 -1.29 9.43 -18.71
CA ASP A 198 -1.83 8.59 -19.77
C ASP A 198 -2.76 7.53 -19.17
N ILE A 199 -4.04 7.69 -19.45
CA ILE A 199 -5.13 6.82 -18.99
C ILE A 199 -5.91 6.21 -20.15
N ALA A 200 -5.31 6.18 -21.35
CA ALA A 200 -5.96 5.65 -22.56
C ALA A 200 -6.34 4.16 -22.43
N ASN A 201 -5.69 3.43 -21.53
CA ASN A 201 -5.97 2.01 -21.24
C ASN A 201 -7.07 1.79 -20.18
N PHE A 202 -7.58 2.85 -19.54
CA PHE A 202 -8.59 2.68 -18.48
C PHE A 202 -9.93 2.23 -19.08
N ASP A 203 -10.41 1.07 -18.69
CA ASP A 203 -11.76 0.58 -18.95
C ASP A 203 -12.65 1.01 -17.78
N THR A 204 -13.59 1.90 -18.03
CA THR A 204 -14.46 2.49 -17.00
C THR A 204 -15.89 1.96 -17.03
N LYS A 205 -16.18 0.96 -17.87
CA LYS A 205 -17.54 0.44 -18.06
C LYS A 205 -18.23 -0.05 -16.78
N ASN A 206 -17.45 -0.53 -15.79
CA ASN A 206 -17.98 -1.04 -14.52
C ASN A 206 -17.90 0.01 -13.38
N VAL A 207 -17.32 1.19 -13.66
CA VAL A 207 -17.12 2.22 -12.64
C VAL A 207 -18.44 2.90 -12.30
N THR A 208 -18.72 3.03 -11.01
CA THR A 208 -19.93 3.69 -10.49
C THR A 208 -19.64 5.02 -9.82
N ASP A 209 -18.40 5.23 -9.35
CA ASP A 209 -17.97 6.46 -8.70
C ASP A 209 -16.62 6.94 -9.26
N MET A 210 -16.60 8.18 -9.79
CA MET A 210 -15.43 8.91 -10.26
C MET A 210 -15.34 10.29 -9.59
N SER A 211 -16.04 10.48 -8.46
CA SER A 211 -16.03 11.76 -7.77
C SER A 211 -14.62 12.17 -7.35
N TYR A 212 -14.28 13.44 -7.54
CA TYR A 212 -12.98 14.03 -7.20
C TYR A 212 -11.76 13.38 -7.86
N MET A 213 -11.92 12.53 -8.88
CA MET A 213 -10.84 11.68 -9.43
C MET A 213 -9.59 12.48 -9.82
N PHE A 214 -9.74 13.67 -10.42
CA PHE A 214 -8.63 14.55 -10.84
C PHE A 214 -8.69 15.93 -10.18
N TYR A 215 -9.47 16.07 -9.11
CA TYR A 215 -9.62 17.36 -8.45
C TYR A 215 -8.27 17.91 -8.00
N ASN A 216 -7.99 19.17 -8.35
CA ASN A 216 -6.74 19.88 -8.03
C ASN A 216 -5.45 19.21 -8.57
N CYS A 217 -5.51 18.53 -9.71
CA CYS A 217 -4.32 18.16 -10.51
C CYS A 217 -3.78 19.40 -11.24
N SER A 218 -3.36 20.42 -10.50
CA SER A 218 -3.17 21.80 -11.02
C SER A 218 -2.04 21.96 -12.04
N ALA A 219 -1.06 21.04 -12.09
CA ALA A 219 -0.01 21.05 -13.11
C ALA A 219 -0.40 20.30 -14.39
N LEU A 220 -1.49 19.53 -14.37
CA LEU A 220 -1.95 18.75 -15.50
C LEU A 220 -2.58 19.68 -16.55
N LYS A 221 -1.96 19.75 -17.75
CA LYS A 221 -2.38 20.69 -18.79
C LYS A 221 -3.45 20.13 -19.72
N THR A 222 -3.39 18.84 -19.96
CA THR A 222 -4.32 18.12 -20.83
C THR A 222 -4.57 16.74 -20.25
N LEU A 223 -5.79 16.28 -20.36
CA LEU A 223 -6.22 14.94 -19.97
C LEU A 223 -7.17 14.43 -21.04
N ASP A 224 -6.85 13.29 -21.66
CA ASP A 224 -7.75 12.64 -22.61
C ASP A 224 -8.60 11.61 -21.89
N VAL A 225 -9.90 11.85 -21.83
CA VAL A 225 -10.92 10.98 -21.24
C VAL A 225 -11.90 10.47 -22.31
N SER A 226 -11.52 10.53 -23.58
CA SER A 226 -12.40 10.15 -24.70
C SER A 226 -12.77 8.67 -24.69
N ASN A 227 -11.99 7.82 -23.98
CA ASN A 227 -12.23 6.40 -23.80
C ASN A 227 -13.17 6.08 -22.61
N PHE A 228 -13.56 7.07 -21.79
CA PHE A 228 -14.38 6.81 -20.62
C PHE A 228 -15.83 6.44 -21.00
N ASP A 229 -16.27 5.26 -20.57
CA ASP A 229 -17.67 4.86 -20.58
C ASP A 229 -18.29 5.27 -19.22
N THR A 230 -19.25 6.17 -19.27
CA THR A 230 -19.89 6.72 -18.06
C THR A 230 -21.31 6.22 -17.85
N GLN A 231 -21.75 5.18 -18.60
CA GLN A 231 -23.14 4.69 -18.55
C GLN A 231 -23.55 4.19 -17.17
N ASN A 232 -22.60 3.64 -16.39
CA ASN A 232 -22.84 3.12 -15.04
C ASN A 232 -22.43 4.10 -13.93
N VAL A 233 -21.85 5.26 -14.26
CA VAL A 233 -21.37 6.21 -13.27
C VAL A 233 -22.54 6.94 -12.63
N THR A 234 -22.61 6.88 -11.30
CA THR A 234 -23.64 7.55 -10.50
C THR A 234 -23.14 8.82 -9.82
N ASP A 235 -21.81 8.94 -9.61
CA ASP A 235 -21.20 10.15 -9.06
C ASP A 235 -19.95 10.56 -9.87
N MET A 236 -19.96 11.78 -10.39
CA MET A 236 -18.85 12.46 -11.07
C MET A 236 -18.60 13.84 -10.47
N SER A 237 -19.10 14.11 -9.25
CA SER A 237 -18.96 15.41 -8.62
C SER A 237 -17.48 15.77 -8.45
N TRP A 238 -17.14 17.03 -8.80
CA TRP A 238 -15.80 17.56 -8.65
C TRP A 238 -14.70 16.71 -9.33
N ILE A 239 -15.02 16.05 -10.42
CA ILE A 239 -14.07 15.16 -11.13
C ILE A 239 -12.78 15.88 -11.56
N CYS A 240 -12.84 17.22 -11.81
CA CYS A 240 -11.72 18.10 -12.16
C CYS A 240 -11.71 19.35 -11.30
#